data_f3ba6d48f151bad510c3dc6a795df9ae
#
_entry.id   f3ba6d48f151bad510c3dc6a795df9ae
#
_cell.length_a   1.000
_cell.length_b   1.000
_cell.length_c   1.000
_cell.angle_alpha   90.00
_cell.angle_beta   90.00
_cell.angle_gamma   90.00
#
_symmetry.space_group_name_H-M   'P 1'
#
loop_
_entity.id
_entity.type
_entity.pdbx_description
1 polymer ?
#
loop_
_entity_poly.entity_id
_entity_poly.type
_entity_poly.pdbx_seq_one_letter_code
_entity_poly.pdbx_strand_id
1 'polypeptide(L)'
;TPEVRAEKAASALQQKLFAEYSFLNQFGERKSIGEIFNNNPPAGAGECAAPKLLHYAFQHNLKPIAMAEFWWGKSPKSEVRKHQQFYPACMGKCEPILKHMLNGIETDKNPFEINPADGKELEILFEDEHIIAVNKPAEFLSVPGKQITDSVQTRMQSKYPNAMIVHRLDMSTSGIILIGKNFESYKNLQAQFIKRKVKKRYVALLDGVLTTKEGTIELPLRVDLDNRP
;
A
#
# COMPACT_ATOMS: atom_id res chain seq x y z
N THR A 1 -24.32 -5.78 -37.33
CA THR A 1 -23.78 -7.15 -37.45
C THR A 1 -24.24 -8.00 -36.26
N PRO A 2 -24.28 -9.36 -36.35
CA PRO A 2 -24.59 -10.24 -35.23
C PRO A 2 -23.68 -10.00 -34.02
N GLU A 3 -22.43 -9.68 -34.24
CA GLU A 3 -21.42 -9.38 -33.19
C GLU A 3 -21.80 -8.15 -32.37
N VAL A 4 -22.22 -7.06 -33.02
CA VAL A 4 -22.67 -5.82 -32.32
C VAL A 4 -23.92 -6.07 -31.48
N ARG A 5 -24.81 -6.98 -31.94
CA ARG A 5 -25.99 -7.37 -31.14
C ARG A 5 -25.61 -8.20 -29.93
N ALA A 6 -24.63 -9.12 -30.09
CA ALA A 6 -24.12 -9.94 -28.99
C ALA A 6 -23.43 -9.07 -27.93
N GLU A 7 -22.59 -8.12 -28.32
CA GLU A 7 -21.92 -7.17 -27.40
C GLU A 7 -22.93 -6.31 -26.65
N LYS A 8 -23.96 -5.77 -27.33
CA LYS A 8 -25.04 -5.00 -26.66
C LYS A 8 -25.83 -5.84 -25.67
N ALA A 9 -26.13 -7.08 -26.02
CA ALA A 9 -26.86 -7.99 -25.14
C ALA A 9 -25.99 -8.37 -23.91
N ALA A 10 -24.71 -8.64 -24.11
CA ALA A 10 -23.79 -8.93 -23.02
C ALA A 10 -23.63 -7.73 -22.08
N SER A 11 -23.46 -6.53 -22.60
CA SER A 11 -23.40 -5.30 -21.80
C SER A 11 -24.68 -5.06 -21.01
N ALA A 12 -25.86 -5.22 -21.63
CA ALA A 12 -27.12 -5.06 -20.94
C ALA A 12 -27.33 -6.11 -19.83
N LEU A 13 -26.95 -7.37 -20.08
CA LEU A 13 -26.97 -8.41 -19.06
C LEU A 13 -26.02 -8.09 -17.89
N GLN A 14 -24.81 -7.64 -18.19
CA GLN A 14 -23.84 -7.25 -17.18
C GLN A 14 -24.36 -6.09 -16.30
N GLN A 15 -24.95 -5.07 -16.89
CA GLN A 15 -25.55 -3.96 -16.14
C GLN A 15 -26.70 -4.44 -15.25
N LYS A 16 -27.53 -5.36 -15.74
CA LYS A 16 -28.60 -5.96 -14.94
C LYS A 16 -28.05 -6.74 -13.75
N LEU A 17 -27.01 -7.58 -13.96
CA LEU A 17 -26.33 -8.31 -12.88
C LEU A 17 -25.71 -7.34 -11.86
N PHE A 18 -25.14 -6.22 -12.30
CA PHE A 18 -24.58 -5.22 -11.39
C PHE A 18 -25.65 -4.49 -10.57
N ALA A 19 -26.83 -4.30 -11.12
CA ALA A 19 -27.97 -3.71 -10.39
C ALA A 19 -28.57 -4.68 -9.36
N GLU A 20 -28.60 -5.97 -9.67
CA GLU A 20 -29.13 -7.01 -8.80
C GLU A 20 -28.14 -7.42 -7.69
N TYR A 21 -26.83 -7.38 -7.97
CA TYR A 21 -25.79 -7.71 -6.98
C TYR A 21 -25.59 -6.56 -6.01
N SER A 22 -26.14 -6.67 -4.82
CA SER A 22 -26.22 -5.59 -3.84
C SER A 22 -25.74 -6.02 -2.45
N PHE A 23 -25.32 -5.03 -1.66
CA PHE A 23 -24.78 -5.19 -0.32
C PHE A 23 -25.59 -4.41 0.69
N LEU A 24 -25.94 -5.08 1.79
CA LEU A 24 -26.73 -4.53 2.88
C LEU A 24 -25.79 -4.05 3.99
N ASN A 25 -26.12 -2.92 4.62
CA ASN A 25 -25.47 -2.47 5.85
C ASN A 25 -26.37 -2.72 7.08
N GLN A 26 -25.86 -2.40 8.27
CA GLN A 26 -26.60 -2.61 9.53
C GLN A 26 -27.88 -1.76 9.67
N PHE A 27 -28.02 -0.69 8.88
CA PHE A 27 -29.22 0.17 8.89
C PHE A 27 -30.30 -0.30 7.93
N GLY A 28 -30.09 -1.42 7.25
CA GLY A 28 -31.00 -1.91 6.22
C GLY A 28 -30.85 -1.22 4.87
N GLU A 29 -29.84 -0.34 4.71
CA GLU A 29 -29.58 0.32 3.44
C GLU A 29 -28.87 -0.63 2.48
N ARG A 30 -29.38 -0.70 1.26
CA ARG A 30 -28.89 -1.58 0.21
C ARG A 30 -28.27 -0.74 -0.91
N LYS A 31 -27.03 -1.05 -1.29
CA LYS A 31 -26.39 -0.49 -2.48
C LYS A 31 -25.99 -1.59 -3.44
N SER A 32 -26.26 -1.42 -4.70
CA SER A 32 -25.80 -2.31 -5.75
C SER A 32 -24.29 -2.14 -5.98
N ILE A 33 -23.67 -3.15 -6.56
CA ILE A 33 -22.25 -3.06 -6.94
C ILE A 33 -22.03 -1.95 -7.97
N GLY A 34 -23.02 -1.71 -8.85
CA GLY A 34 -23.00 -0.61 -9.79
C GLY A 34 -22.97 0.76 -9.12
N GLU A 35 -23.78 0.98 -8.08
CA GLU A 35 -23.77 2.24 -7.30
C GLU A 35 -22.46 2.45 -6.56
N ILE A 36 -21.88 1.39 -5.97
CA ILE A 36 -20.61 1.48 -5.22
C ILE A 36 -19.44 1.85 -6.14
N PHE A 37 -19.44 1.36 -7.37
CA PHE A 37 -18.32 1.54 -8.32
C PHE A 37 -18.65 2.43 -9.52
N ASN A 38 -19.71 3.24 -9.46
CA ASN A 38 -20.14 4.11 -10.55
C ASN A 38 -20.29 3.35 -11.89
N ASN A 39 -20.94 2.17 -11.85
CA ASN A 39 -21.15 1.24 -12.97
C ASN A 39 -19.86 0.67 -13.61
N ASN A 40 -18.72 0.75 -12.91
CA ASN A 40 -17.46 0.18 -13.38
C ASN A 40 -16.77 -0.69 -12.30
N PRO A 41 -17.44 -1.74 -11.79
CA PRO A 41 -16.85 -2.60 -10.79
C PRO A 41 -15.69 -3.42 -11.38
N PRO A 42 -14.56 -3.54 -10.67
CA PRO A 42 -13.48 -4.42 -11.09
C PRO A 42 -13.90 -5.89 -11.02
N ALA A 43 -13.38 -6.71 -11.92
CA ALA A 43 -13.71 -8.14 -11.98
C ALA A 43 -13.47 -8.83 -10.63
N GLY A 44 -14.46 -9.58 -10.14
CA GLY A 44 -14.44 -10.28 -8.86
C GLY A 44 -14.62 -9.37 -7.63
N ALA A 45 -15.12 -8.14 -7.78
CA ALA A 45 -15.49 -7.30 -6.64
C ALA A 45 -16.69 -7.93 -5.89
N GLY A 46 -16.59 -8.00 -4.55
CA GLY A 46 -17.62 -8.60 -3.70
C GLY A 46 -17.56 -10.13 -3.58
N GLU A 47 -16.67 -10.81 -4.31
CA GLU A 47 -16.57 -12.27 -4.27
C GLU A 47 -15.81 -12.81 -3.03
N CYS A 48 -15.16 -11.95 -2.26
CA CYS A 48 -14.50 -12.32 -1.00
C CYS A 48 -15.51 -12.77 0.07
N ALA A 49 -15.04 -13.46 1.09
CA ALA A 49 -15.88 -14.00 2.16
C ALA A 49 -16.54 -12.89 3.00
N ALA A 50 -15.78 -11.81 3.33
CA ALA A 50 -16.27 -10.75 4.20
C ALA A 50 -17.56 -10.08 3.73
N PRO A 51 -17.70 -9.59 2.47
CA PRO A 51 -18.96 -9.03 2.00
C PRO A 51 -20.13 -10.01 2.08
N LYS A 52 -19.91 -11.28 1.77
CA LYS A 52 -20.96 -12.32 1.81
C LYS A 52 -21.42 -12.61 3.24
N LEU A 53 -20.47 -12.73 4.17
CA LEU A 53 -20.77 -12.98 5.58
C LEU A 53 -21.51 -11.80 6.23
N LEU A 54 -21.07 -10.57 5.98
CA LEU A 54 -21.72 -9.37 6.49
C LEU A 54 -23.13 -9.21 5.90
N HIS A 55 -23.30 -9.44 4.59
CA HIS A 55 -24.62 -9.39 3.95
C HIS A 55 -25.58 -10.40 4.59
N TYR A 56 -25.13 -11.64 4.81
CA TYR A 56 -25.92 -12.66 5.50
C TYR A 56 -26.27 -12.22 6.93
N ALA A 57 -25.31 -11.71 7.68
CA ALA A 57 -25.52 -11.27 9.05
C ALA A 57 -26.62 -10.18 9.12
N PHE A 58 -26.55 -9.17 8.28
CA PHE A 58 -27.53 -8.07 8.27
C PHE A 58 -28.89 -8.53 7.76
N GLN A 59 -28.97 -9.44 6.79
CA GLN A 59 -30.25 -10.03 6.36
C GLN A 59 -30.97 -10.78 7.47
N HIS A 60 -30.20 -11.36 8.41
CA HIS A 60 -30.75 -12.15 9.52
C HIS A 60 -30.76 -11.38 10.85
N ASN A 61 -30.58 -10.05 10.82
CA ASN A 61 -30.52 -9.19 11.99
C ASN A 61 -29.46 -9.65 13.03
N LEU A 62 -28.36 -10.25 12.55
CA LEU A 62 -27.21 -10.63 13.37
C LEU A 62 -26.25 -9.44 13.50
N LYS A 63 -25.71 -9.22 14.70
CA LYS A 63 -24.72 -8.19 14.95
C LYS A 63 -23.31 -8.81 14.81
N PRO A 64 -22.50 -8.39 13.84
CA PRO A 64 -21.11 -8.80 13.75
C PRO A 64 -20.33 -8.32 14.99
N ILE A 65 -19.55 -9.20 15.62
CA ILE A 65 -18.75 -8.89 16.81
C ILE A 65 -17.28 -8.75 16.41
N ALA A 66 -16.77 -9.70 15.65
CA ALA A 66 -15.40 -9.71 15.17
C ALA A 66 -15.31 -10.47 13.85
N MET A 67 -14.36 -10.09 13.00
CA MET A 67 -14.11 -10.75 11.72
C MET A 67 -12.62 -10.69 11.41
N ALA A 68 -12.09 -11.77 10.84
CA ALA A 68 -10.73 -11.82 10.31
C ALA A 68 -10.73 -12.68 9.05
N GLU A 69 -9.97 -12.27 8.04
CA GLU A 69 -9.81 -13.00 6.80
C GLU A 69 -8.40 -13.59 6.70
N PHE A 70 -8.30 -14.83 6.27
CA PHE A 70 -7.02 -15.47 5.99
C PHE A 70 -7.10 -16.25 4.68
N TRP A 71 -5.95 -16.41 4.05
CA TRP A 71 -5.88 -17.16 2.80
C TRP A 71 -5.91 -18.66 3.05
N TRP A 72 -6.77 -19.35 2.32
CA TRP A 72 -6.85 -20.81 2.36
C TRP A 72 -6.49 -21.41 1.01
N GLY A 73 -5.41 -22.18 0.95
CA GLY A 73 -4.98 -22.91 -0.24
C GLY A 73 -3.69 -22.37 -0.86
N LYS A 74 -3.46 -22.77 -2.13
CA LYS A 74 -2.27 -22.38 -2.88
C LYS A 74 -2.33 -20.91 -3.27
N SER A 75 -1.18 -20.23 -3.25
CA SER A 75 -1.06 -18.84 -3.73
C SER A 75 -1.53 -18.68 -5.18
N PRO A 76 -2.35 -17.69 -5.52
CA PRO A 76 -2.72 -17.41 -6.89
C PRO A 76 -1.50 -16.88 -7.67
N LYS A 77 -1.54 -17.00 -9.01
CA LYS A 77 -0.44 -16.51 -9.85
C LYS A 77 -0.30 -14.98 -9.84
N SER A 78 -1.38 -14.27 -9.51
CA SER A 78 -1.45 -12.80 -9.54
C SER A 78 -0.93 -12.12 -8.27
N GLU A 79 -0.88 -12.84 -7.15
CA GLU A 79 -0.52 -12.29 -5.85
C GLU A 79 0.16 -13.34 -4.99
N VAL A 80 1.08 -12.91 -4.12
CA VAL A 80 1.67 -13.81 -3.13
C VAL A 80 0.76 -13.88 -1.92
N ARG A 81 0.15 -15.07 -1.71
CA ARG A 81 -0.71 -15.36 -0.55
C ARG A 81 -0.25 -16.65 0.10
N LYS A 82 0.08 -16.62 1.37
CA LYS A 82 0.48 -17.82 2.13
C LYS A 82 -0.73 -18.45 2.81
N HIS A 83 -0.81 -19.76 2.75
CA HIS A 83 -1.86 -20.54 3.41
C HIS A 83 -1.93 -20.22 4.90
N GLN A 84 -3.14 -20.00 5.43
CA GLN A 84 -3.44 -19.65 6.81
C GLN A 84 -2.89 -18.29 7.31
N GLN A 85 -2.32 -17.46 6.45
CA GLN A 85 -1.94 -16.10 6.84
C GLN A 85 -3.10 -15.11 6.67
N PHE A 86 -3.20 -14.18 7.61
CA PHE A 86 -4.18 -13.10 7.57
C PHE A 86 -3.77 -12.04 6.55
N TYR A 87 -4.75 -11.53 5.84
CA TYR A 87 -4.57 -10.45 4.87
C TYR A 87 -5.67 -9.43 5.03
N PRO A 88 -5.37 -8.14 4.86
CA PRO A 88 -6.41 -7.12 4.82
C PRO A 88 -7.28 -7.29 3.57
N ALA A 89 -8.49 -6.76 3.62
CA ALA A 89 -9.35 -6.67 2.45
C ALA A 89 -8.64 -5.94 1.30
N CYS A 90 -8.85 -6.42 0.06
CA CYS A 90 -8.22 -5.79 -1.09
C CYS A 90 -8.83 -4.39 -1.34
N MET A 91 -7.96 -3.37 -1.41
CA MET A 91 -8.34 -1.96 -1.47
C MET A 91 -9.16 -1.59 -2.70
N GLY A 92 -8.84 -2.17 -3.87
CA GLY A 92 -9.51 -1.82 -5.12
C GLY A 92 -10.83 -2.54 -5.37
N LYS A 93 -11.15 -3.60 -4.63
CA LYS A 93 -12.32 -4.46 -4.91
C LYS A 93 -13.27 -4.55 -3.72
N CYS A 94 -12.77 -4.94 -2.56
CA CYS A 94 -13.63 -5.20 -1.39
C CYS A 94 -13.74 -3.99 -0.46
N GLU A 95 -12.71 -3.15 -0.36
CA GLU A 95 -12.73 -1.97 0.52
C GLU A 95 -13.92 -1.02 0.27
N PRO A 96 -14.24 -0.61 -0.98
CA PRO A 96 -15.40 0.27 -1.22
C PRO A 96 -16.73 -0.38 -0.78
N ILE A 97 -16.85 -1.70 -0.95
CA ILE A 97 -18.03 -2.47 -0.53
C ILE A 97 -18.09 -2.51 1.00
N LEU A 98 -16.98 -2.86 1.66
CA LEU A 98 -16.90 -2.94 3.12
C LEU A 98 -17.11 -1.57 3.76
N LYS A 99 -16.65 -0.48 3.15
CA LYS A 99 -16.90 0.88 3.62
C LYS A 99 -18.40 1.20 3.70
N HIS A 100 -19.20 0.73 2.73
CA HIS A 100 -20.66 0.84 2.80
C HIS A 100 -21.24 -0.10 3.89
N MET A 101 -20.80 -1.36 3.91
CA MET A 101 -21.38 -2.37 4.80
C MET A 101 -21.06 -2.14 6.27
N LEU A 102 -19.87 -1.63 6.58
CA LEU A 102 -19.41 -1.33 7.94
C LEU A 102 -19.81 0.07 8.43
N ASN A 103 -20.60 0.81 7.65
CA ASN A 103 -21.07 2.13 8.05
C ASN A 103 -21.81 2.07 9.39
N GLY A 104 -21.35 2.87 10.37
CA GLY A 104 -21.92 2.91 11.73
C GLY A 104 -21.51 1.75 12.64
N ILE A 105 -20.64 0.83 12.18
CA ILE A 105 -20.04 -0.18 13.04
C ILE A 105 -18.70 0.36 13.54
N GLU A 106 -18.47 0.28 14.84
CA GLU A 106 -17.17 0.58 15.41
C GLU A 106 -16.17 -0.49 14.99
N THR A 107 -15.11 -0.07 14.32
CA THR A 107 -14.03 -0.92 13.82
C THR A 107 -12.70 -0.40 14.31
N ASP A 108 -11.73 -1.29 14.44
CA ASP A 108 -10.35 -0.88 14.68
C ASP A 108 -9.86 0.05 13.56
N LYS A 109 -8.96 0.96 13.91
CA LYS A 109 -8.34 1.82 12.91
C LYS A 109 -7.58 0.96 11.89
N ASN A 110 -7.78 1.26 10.61
CA ASN A 110 -7.05 0.58 9.54
C ASN A 110 -5.53 0.83 9.72
N PRO A 111 -4.72 -0.20 9.98
CA PRO A 111 -3.27 -0.03 10.18
C PRO A 111 -2.56 0.64 9.01
N PHE A 112 -3.13 0.51 7.79
CA PHE A 112 -2.56 1.13 6.58
C PHE A 112 -2.85 2.63 6.45
N GLU A 113 -3.78 3.16 7.26
CA GLU A 113 -4.12 4.59 7.31
C GLU A 113 -3.40 5.30 8.48
N ILE A 114 -2.80 4.53 9.38
CA ILE A 114 -2.00 5.10 10.47
C ILE A 114 -0.70 5.62 9.86
N ASN A 115 -0.49 6.92 9.96
CA ASN A 115 0.78 7.51 9.54
C ASN A 115 1.87 7.21 10.57
N PRO A 116 2.84 6.33 10.30
CA PRO A 116 3.87 5.98 11.28
C PRO A 116 4.89 7.12 11.49
N ALA A 117 4.83 8.17 10.66
CA ALA A 117 5.66 9.36 10.77
C ALA A 117 5.05 10.47 11.63
N ASP A 118 3.83 10.24 12.14
CA ASP A 118 3.12 11.21 12.95
C ASP A 118 3.92 11.56 14.22
N GLY A 119 4.04 12.86 14.52
CA GLY A 119 4.86 13.35 15.63
C GLY A 119 6.38 13.27 15.41
N LYS A 120 6.88 12.75 14.27
CA LYS A 120 8.33 12.70 13.97
C LYS A 120 8.75 13.92 13.18
N GLU A 121 9.94 14.43 13.49
CA GLU A 121 10.58 15.56 12.78
C GLU A 121 11.70 15.05 11.88
N LEU A 122 12.02 15.82 10.85
CA LEU A 122 13.16 15.60 9.97
C LEU A 122 14.27 16.58 10.36
N GLU A 123 15.32 16.03 10.95
CA GLU A 123 16.53 16.78 11.28
C GLU A 123 17.35 17.02 10.00
N ILE A 124 17.67 18.30 9.73
CA ILE A 124 18.59 18.67 8.65
C ILE A 124 20.00 18.61 9.23
N LEU A 125 20.81 17.67 8.72
CA LEU A 125 22.20 17.47 9.14
C LEU A 125 23.17 18.40 8.41
N PHE A 126 22.82 18.74 7.16
CA PHE A 126 23.65 19.61 6.31
C PHE A 126 22.74 20.27 5.26
N GLU A 127 23.05 21.51 4.96
CA GLU A 127 22.38 22.28 3.89
C GLU A 127 23.37 23.29 3.28
N ASP A 128 23.40 23.35 1.96
CA ASP A 128 24.05 24.41 1.19
C ASP A 128 23.15 24.91 0.05
N GLU A 129 23.71 25.60 -0.95
CA GLU A 129 22.96 26.10 -2.12
C GLU A 129 22.44 24.98 -3.02
N HIS A 130 23.03 23.79 -2.97
CA HIS A 130 22.82 22.73 -3.94
C HIS A 130 22.13 21.49 -3.34
N ILE A 131 22.47 21.14 -2.10
CA ILE A 131 22.04 19.88 -1.49
C ILE A 131 21.51 20.08 -0.06
N ILE A 132 20.70 19.12 0.35
CA ILE A 132 20.27 18.96 1.74
C ILE A 132 20.54 17.50 2.12
N ALA A 133 21.11 17.29 3.31
CA ALA A 133 21.19 15.98 3.96
C ALA A 133 20.26 15.97 5.17
N VAL A 134 19.32 15.04 5.20
CA VAL A 134 18.39 14.87 6.32
C VAL A 134 18.60 13.54 7.02
N ASN A 135 18.37 13.52 8.32
CA ASN A 135 18.32 12.30 9.11
C ASN A 135 16.88 11.77 9.09
N LYS A 136 16.63 10.74 8.28
CA LYS A 136 15.31 10.09 8.22
C LYS A 136 15.13 9.20 9.45
N PRO A 137 14.09 9.41 10.28
CA PRO A 137 13.75 8.46 11.33
C PRO A 137 13.32 7.10 10.77
N ALA A 138 13.41 6.04 11.58
CA ALA A 138 12.74 4.78 11.29
C ALA A 138 11.21 4.97 11.25
N GLU A 139 10.51 4.08 10.56
CA GLU A 139 9.05 4.16 10.34
C GLU A 139 8.63 5.50 9.72
N PHE A 140 9.35 5.91 8.68
CA PHE A 140 9.11 7.12 7.92
C PHE A 140 9.35 6.86 6.43
N LEU A 141 8.41 7.25 5.58
CA LEU A 141 8.53 7.05 4.14
C LEU A 141 9.56 8.01 3.53
N SER A 142 10.40 7.50 2.62
CA SER A 142 11.30 8.35 1.82
C SER A 142 10.54 9.15 0.77
N VAL A 143 9.57 8.53 0.11
CA VAL A 143 8.71 9.11 -0.93
C VAL A 143 7.24 8.78 -0.64
N PRO A 144 6.27 9.54 -1.18
CA PRO A 144 4.85 9.27 -0.94
C PRO A 144 4.46 7.83 -1.28
N GLY A 145 3.71 7.20 -0.39
CA GLY A 145 3.03 5.93 -0.62
C GLY A 145 1.67 6.14 -1.29
N LYS A 146 0.94 5.04 -1.49
CA LYS A 146 -0.41 5.09 -2.09
C LYS A 146 -1.46 5.67 -1.13
N GLN A 147 -1.35 5.42 0.16
CA GLN A 147 -2.28 5.85 1.20
C GLN A 147 -1.68 6.94 2.07
N ILE A 148 -0.44 6.77 2.49
CA ILE A 148 0.29 7.72 3.32
C ILE A 148 1.16 8.56 2.40
N THR A 149 0.84 9.84 2.28
CA THR A 149 1.58 10.79 1.45
C THR A 149 2.69 11.48 2.23
N ASP A 150 2.64 11.48 3.56
CA ASP A 150 3.66 12.04 4.42
C ASP A 150 4.99 11.28 4.25
N SER A 151 6.01 11.99 3.84
CA SER A 151 7.30 11.42 3.49
C SER A 151 8.40 12.47 3.58
N VAL A 152 9.66 12.03 3.56
CA VAL A 152 10.80 12.95 3.45
C VAL A 152 10.62 13.88 2.26
N GLN A 153 10.24 13.33 1.10
CA GLN A 153 10.03 14.13 -0.12
C GLN A 153 8.96 15.20 0.07
N THR A 154 7.79 14.85 0.56
CA THR A 154 6.67 15.81 0.71
C THR A 154 6.99 16.88 1.73
N ARG A 155 7.59 16.52 2.88
CA ARG A 155 7.98 17.51 3.89
C ARG A 155 9.08 18.45 3.41
N MET A 156 10.05 17.92 2.65
CA MET A 156 11.12 18.78 2.11
C MET A 156 10.61 19.66 0.97
N GLN A 157 9.71 19.17 0.12
CA GLN A 157 9.11 19.96 -0.94
C GLN A 157 8.20 21.10 -0.43
N SER A 158 7.57 20.94 0.72
CA SER A 158 6.82 22.04 1.34
C SER A 158 7.72 23.20 1.76
N LYS A 159 8.98 22.94 2.10
CA LYS A 159 9.98 23.96 2.47
C LYS A 159 10.84 24.41 1.28
N TYR A 160 11.14 23.48 0.38
CA TYR A 160 11.96 23.68 -0.82
C TYR A 160 11.24 23.12 -2.03
N PRO A 161 10.41 23.90 -2.75
CA PRO A 161 9.51 23.40 -3.79
C PRO A 161 10.17 22.58 -4.91
N ASN A 162 11.44 22.88 -5.23
CA ASN A 162 12.20 22.18 -6.27
C ASN A 162 13.05 21.01 -5.72
N ALA A 163 12.90 20.66 -4.44
CA ALA A 163 13.68 19.58 -3.83
C ALA A 163 13.33 18.21 -4.42
N MET A 164 14.35 17.45 -4.77
CA MET A 164 14.23 16.14 -5.36
C MET A 164 15.07 15.11 -4.61
N ILE A 165 14.43 14.01 -4.19
CA ILE A 165 15.12 12.90 -3.53
C ILE A 165 15.99 12.15 -4.53
N VAL A 166 17.24 11.92 -4.15
CA VAL A 166 18.25 11.25 -4.99
C VAL A 166 18.23 9.74 -4.85
N HIS A 167 17.96 9.25 -3.64
CA HIS A 167 17.90 7.83 -3.30
C HIS A 167 16.87 7.59 -2.19
N ARG A 168 16.54 6.34 -1.94
CA ARG A 168 15.57 5.97 -0.90
C ARG A 168 16.21 5.08 0.15
N LEU A 169 15.71 5.21 1.36
CA LEU A 169 15.81 4.21 2.43
C LEU A 169 14.43 3.58 2.60
N ASP A 170 14.38 2.33 2.99
CA ASP A 170 13.13 1.67 3.33
C ASP A 170 12.46 2.34 4.54
N MET A 171 11.17 2.14 4.72
CA MET A 171 10.39 2.81 5.76
C MET A 171 11.00 2.61 7.15
N SER A 172 11.34 1.38 7.50
CA SER A 172 11.92 1.02 8.80
C SER A 172 13.40 1.36 8.95
N THR A 173 14.10 1.72 7.86
CA THR A 173 15.51 2.08 7.89
C THR A 173 15.66 3.57 8.22
N SER A 174 16.38 3.89 9.29
CA SER A 174 16.79 5.26 9.62
C SER A 174 18.09 5.63 8.95
N GLY A 175 18.38 6.93 8.87
CA GLY A 175 19.68 7.44 8.43
C GLY A 175 19.60 8.53 7.36
N ILE A 176 20.75 8.79 6.73
CA ILE A 176 20.94 9.95 5.86
C ILE A 176 20.26 9.75 4.51
N ILE A 177 19.44 10.72 4.13
CA ILE A 177 18.92 10.89 2.76
C ILE A 177 19.48 12.18 2.19
N LEU A 178 19.98 12.10 0.95
CA LEU A 178 20.44 13.24 0.17
C LEU A 178 19.35 13.74 -0.76
N ILE A 179 19.22 15.04 -0.85
CA ILE A 179 18.22 15.75 -1.61
C ILE A 179 18.90 16.82 -2.43
N GLY A 180 18.63 16.88 -3.72
CA GLY A 180 19.05 18.00 -4.58
C GLY A 180 18.05 19.14 -4.48
N LYS A 181 18.51 20.37 -4.24
CA LYS A 181 17.65 21.56 -4.16
C LYS A 181 17.17 22.03 -5.54
N ASN A 182 17.86 21.61 -6.60
CA ASN A 182 17.51 21.90 -7.99
C ASN A 182 17.80 20.67 -8.87
N PHE A 183 17.33 20.72 -10.11
CA PHE A 183 17.44 19.60 -11.06
C PHE A 183 18.88 19.23 -11.43
N GLU A 184 19.78 20.21 -11.51
CA GLU A 184 21.18 19.97 -11.83
C GLU A 184 21.88 19.19 -10.70
N SER A 185 21.73 19.64 -9.48
CA SER A 185 22.26 18.98 -8.28
C SER A 185 21.69 17.58 -8.13
N TYR A 186 20.37 17.41 -8.34
CA TYR A 186 19.71 16.10 -8.35
C TYR A 186 20.35 15.15 -9.38
N LYS A 187 20.52 15.59 -10.65
CA LYS A 187 21.13 14.76 -11.68
C LYS A 187 22.57 14.38 -11.38
N ASN A 188 23.36 15.33 -10.86
CA ASN A 188 24.74 15.06 -10.50
C ASN A 188 24.84 13.99 -9.42
N LEU A 189 24.08 14.17 -8.32
CA LEU A 189 24.02 13.18 -7.23
C LEU A 189 23.50 11.83 -7.73
N GLN A 190 22.42 11.80 -8.50
CA GLN A 190 21.85 10.57 -9.05
C GLN A 190 22.89 9.80 -9.88
N ALA A 191 23.67 10.50 -10.72
CA ALA A 191 24.73 9.88 -11.50
C ALA A 191 25.82 9.25 -10.63
N GLN A 192 26.14 9.83 -9.48
CA GLN A 192 27.08 9.26 -8.53
C GLN A 192 26.55 7.97 -7.89
N PHE A 193 25.24 7.92 -7.53
CA PHE A 193 24.60 6.70 -7.06
C PHE A 193 24.56 5.60 -8.12
N ILE A 194 24.16 5.92 -9.35
CA ILE A 194 24.12 4.97 -10.48
C ILE A 194 25.50 4.40 -10.77
N LYS A 195 26.53 5.25 -10.78
CA LYS A 195 27.92 4.84 -11.01
C LYS A 195 28.58 4.20 -9.77
N ARG A 196 27.83 3.98 -8.69
CA ARG A 196 28.32 3.40 -7.41
C ARG A 196 29.54 4.11 -6.81
N LYS A 197 29.65 5.42 -7.03
CA LYS A 197 30.71 6.26 -6.46
C LYS A 197 30.46 6.61 -4.99
N VAL A 198 29.21 6.57 -4.56
CA VAL A 198 28.80 6.85 -3.18
C VAL A 198 29.13 5.65 -2.30
N LYS A 199 29.98 5.86 -1.30
CA LYS A 199 30.27 4.85 -0.27
C LYS A 199 29.20 4.93 0.81
N LYS A 200 28.58 3.79 1.11
CA LYS A 200 27.48 3.69 2.10
C LYS A 200 27.90 2.78 3.26
N ARG A 201 27.58 3.22 4.46
CA ARG A 201 27.77 2.43 5.68
C ARG A 201 26.44 2.29 6.40
N TYR A 202 26.14 1.07 6.82
CA TYR A 202 24.95 0.73 7.59
C TYR A 202 25.33 0.00 8.87
N VAL A 203 24.48 0.10 9.88
CA VAL A 203 24.53 -0.69 11.10
C VAL A 203 23.24 -1.49 11.17
N ALA A 204 23.36 -2.79 11.41
CA ALA A 204 22.21 -3.68 11.56
C ALA A 204 22.37 -4.50 12.84
N LEU A 205 21.25 -4.66 13.56
CA LEU A 205 21.14 -5.62 14.64
C LEU A 205 20.75 -6.97 14.03
N LEU A 206 21.52 -8.00 14.34
CA LEU A 206 21.31 -9.35 13.82
C LEU A 206 20.72 -10.24 14.90
N ASP A 207 19.91 -11.22 14.48
CA ASP A 207 19.45 -12.31 15.33
C ASP A 207 20.55 -13.39 15.39
N GLY A 208 21.32 -13.37 16.47
CA GLY A 208 22.43 -14.28 16.71
C GLY A 208 23.83 -13.65 16.55
N VAL A 209 24.84 -14.47 16.72
CA VAL A 209 26.26 -14.07 16.69
C VAL A 209 26.94 -14.59 15.44
N LEU A 210 27.58 -13.71 14.68
CA LEU A 210 28.37 -14.13 13.52
C LEU A 210 29.62 -14.90 13.99
N THR A 211 29.91 -15.98 13.30
CA THR A 211 31.13 -16.79 13.55
C THR A 211 32.38 -16.09 13.10
N THR A 212 32.30 -15.20 12.12
CA THR A 212 33.42 -14.37 11.61
C THR A 212 33.10 -12.90 11.81
N LYS A 213 34.10 -12.12 12.24
CA LYS A 213 33.91 -10.68 12.49
C LYS A 213 33.87 -9.85 11.21
N GLU A 214 34.47 -10.32 10.16
CA GLU A 214 34.59 -9.63 8.87
C GLU A 214 34.41 -10.60 7.72
N GLY A 215 33.84 -10.13 6.61
CA GLY A 215 33.64 -10.91 5.41
C GLY A 215 32.99 -10.10 4.30
N THR A 216 32.99 -10.66 3.10
CA THR A 216 32.30 -10.11 1.93
C THR A 216 31.21 -11.07 1.48
N ILE A 217 30.05 -10.53 1.16
CA ILE A 217 28.92 -11.29 0.59
C ILE A 217 28.76 -10.85 -0.86
N GLU A 218 29.10 -11.74 -1.80
CA GLU A 218 28.97 -11.51 -3.24
C GLU A 218 27.90 -12.45 -3.82
N LEU A 219 26.66 -12.26 -3.38
CA LEU A 219 25.52 -13.04 -3.86
C LEU A 219 24.64 -12.17 -4.76
N PRO A 220 24.07 -12.75 -5.83
CA PRO A 220 23.08 -12.06 -6.62
C PRO A 220 21.82 -11.82 -5.78
N LEU A 221 21.35 -10.57 -5.75
CA LEU A 221 20.13 -10.20 -5.05
C LEU A 221 18.93 -10.30 -5.99
N ARG A 222 17.88 -10.95 -5.53
CA ARG A 222 16.57 -10.97 -6.20
C ARG A 222 15.49 -10.59 -5.21
N VAL A 223 14.36 -10.12 -5.73
CA VAL A 223 13.15 -9.97 -4.92
C VAL A 223 12.58 -11.36 -4.69
N ASP A 224 12.52 -11.79 -3.44
CA ASP A 224 11.80 -13.02 -3.07
C ASP A 224 10.32 -12.65 -2.84
N LEU A 225 9.49 -12.95 -3.84
CA LEU A 225 8.07 -12.64 -3.80
C LEU A 225 7.31 -13.50 -2.79
N ASP A 226 7.82 -14.68 -2.47
CA ASP A 226 7.18 -15.65 -1.58
C ASP A 226 7.48 -15.37 -0.10
N ASN A 227 8.57 -14.65 0.19
CA ASN A 227 9.04 -14.34 1.54
C ASN A 227 9.21 -12.83 1.77
N ARG A 228 8.34 -12.01 1.23
CA ARG A 228 8.32 -10.57 1.56
C ARG A 228 7.92 -10.38 3.02
N PRO A 229 8.59 -9.44 3.75
CA PRO A 229 8.13 -9.00 5.05
C PRO A 229 6.77 -8.36 4.99
#